data_8d0826db8ca2b375645214afa56a90de
#
_entry.id   8d0826db8ca2b375645214afa56a90de
#
_cell.length_a   1.000
_cell.length_b   1.000
_cell.length_c   1.000
_cell.angle_alpha   90.00
_cell.angle_beta   90.00
_cell.angle_gamma   90.00
#
_symmetry.space_group_name_H-M   'P 1'
#
loop_
_entity.id
_entity.type
_entity.pdbx_description
1 polymer ?
#
loop_
_entity_poly.entity_id
_entity_poly.type
_entity_poly.pdbx_seq_one_letter_code
_entity_poly.pdbx_strand_id
1 'polypeptide(L)'
;GRVLSVFHNRRWDSDFLTLKGLLAEGVLGEVAYFESHFDSFRPQVRDRWREQGGPGSGIWYDLAPHLLDQAITLFGLPVSMTVDLAQLRPGAQSTDYFHAILSYPQRRVILHGTMLAAAESARYIVHGSRGSYVKYGLDPQEERLKNGERLPQEDWGYDMRDGVLTRVEGEERVEETLLTVPGNYPAYYAAIRDALNGDGENPVPASQAIQVMELIELGIESAKHRATLCLA
;
A
#
# COMPACT_ATOMS: atom_id res chain seq x y z
N GLY A 1 -30.57 8.98 0.59
CA GLY A 1 -29.15 8.83 0.32
C GLY A 1 -28.83 7.56 -0.43
N ARG A 2 -27.63 7.50 -0.98
CA ARG A 2 -27.06 6.33 -1.61
C ARG A 2 -25.69 6.10 -1.01
N VAL A 3 -25.28 4.84 -0.86
CA VAL A 3 -23.92 4.47 -0.43
C VAL A 3 -23.03 4.42 -1.67
N LEU A 4 -21.95 5.20 -1.66
CA LEU A 4 -20.86 5.11 -2.63
C LEU A 4 -19.59 4.73 -1.87
N SER A 5 -19.06 3.57 -2.16
CA SER A 5 -17.82 3.07 -1.59
C SER A 5 -16.83 2.69 -2.67
N VAL A 6 -15.56 2.94 -2.46
CA VAL A 6 -14.49 2.59 -3.39
C VAL A 6 -13.78 1.33 -2.88
N PHE A 7 -13.50 0.40 -3.79
CA PHE A 7 -12.89 -0.87 -3.42
C PHE A 7 -11.37 -0.73 -3.24
N HIS A 8 -10.94 -0.05 -2.18
CA HIS A 8 -9.56 -0.08 -1.72
C HIS A 8 -9.30 -1.39 -0.95
N ASN A 9 -9.35 -2.51 -1.67
CA ASN A 9 -9.29 -3.87 -1.15
C ASN A 9 -8.03 -4.16 -0.34
N ARG A 10 -6.93 -3.47 -0.64
CA ARG A 10 -5.64 -3.65 0.04
C ARG A 10 -5.64 -3.26 1.53
N ARG A 11 -6.71 -2.62 2.03
CA ARG A 11 -6.94 -2.45 3.47
C ARG A 11 -7.22 -3.76 4.21
N TRP A 12 -7.59 -4.81 3.46
CA TRP A 12 -7.90 -6.16 3.96
C TRP A 12 -6.86 -7.19 3.51
N ASP A 13 -5.71 -6.74 3.02
CA ASP A 13 -4.56 -7.61 2.79
C ASP A 13 -3.98 -8.09 4.12
N SER A 14 -3.53 -9.34 4.17
CA SER A 14 -2.91 -9.99 5.34
C SER A 14 -1.73 -9.18 5.91
N ASP A 15 -0.86 -8.71 5.02
CA ASP A 15 0.30 -7.90 5.35
C ASP A 15 -0.08 -6.57 6.00
N PHE A 16 -1.13 -5.90 5.47
CA PHE A 16 -1.61 -4.63 5.99
C PHE A 16 -2.37 -4.78 7.32
N LEU A 17 -3.22 -5.81 7.45
CA LEU A 17 -3.93 -6.09 8.70
C LEU A 17 -2.95 -6.38 9.85
N THR A 18 -1.91 -7.17 9.57
CA THR A 18 -0.85 -7.48 10.52
C THR A 18 -0.12 -6.22 10.96
N LEU A 19 0.33 -5.41 10.00
CA LEU A 19 1.01 -4.16 10.28
C LEU A 19 0.13 -3.18 11.07
N LYS A 20 -1.14 -3.05 10.69
CA LYS A 20 -2.10 -2.19 11.41
C LYS A 20 -2.28 -2.61 12.86
N GLY A 21 -2.38 -3.91 13.13
CA GLY A 21 -2.41 -4.46 14.49
C GLY A 21 -1.16 -4.13 15.27
N LEU A 22 0.01 -4.40 14.70
CA LEU A 22 1.32 -4.14 15.32
C LEU A 22 1.51 -2.64 15.69
N LEU A 23 1.07 -1.74 14.81
CA LEU A 23 1.13 -0.30 15.08
C LEU A 23 0.14 0.13 16.17
N ALA A 24 -1.06 -0.45 16.20
CA ALA A 24 -2.07 -0.17 17.22
C ALA A 24 -1.62 -0.63 18.62
N GLU A 25 -0.89 -1.74 18.73
CA GLU A 25 -0.29 -2.23 19.96
C GLU A 25 0.90 -1.36 20.41
N GLY A 26 1.40 -0.49 19.56
CA GLY A 26 2.49 0.42 19.85
C GLY A 26 3.84 -0.28 20.09
N VAL A 27 4.01 -1.51 19.63
CA VAL A 27 5.23 -2.31 19.84
C VAL A 27 6.47 -1.64 19.28
N LEU A 28 6.36 -0.98 18.11
CA LEU A 28 7.45 -0.27 17.46
C LEU A 28 7.75 1.10 18.10
N GLY A 29 6.90 1.59 19.01
CA GLY A 29 6.98 2.96 19.51
C GLY A 29 6.56 3.98 18.44
N GLU A 30 7.17 5.18 18.48
CA GLU A 30 6.91 6.21 17.48
C GLU A 30 7.57 5.83 16.15
N VAL A 31 6.77 5.63 15.11
CA VAL A 31 7.26 5.30 13.77
C VAL A 31 7.91 6.52 13.15
N ALA A 32 9.19 6.43 12.86
CA ALA A 32 9.97 7.48 12.20
C ALA A 32 10.13 7.24 10.70
N TYR A 33 10.12 5.98 10.28
CA TYR A 33 10.31 5.57 8.89
C TYR A 33 9.34 4.46 8.52
N PHE A 34 8.69 4.60 7.39
CA PHE A 34 7.84 3.58 6.77
C PHE A 34 8.15 3.51 5.29
N GLU A 35 8.34 2.32 4.78
CA GLU A 35 8.53 2.06 3.36
C GLU A 35 7.62 0.93 2.90
N SER A 36 7.00 1.09 1.72
CA SER A 36 6.08 0.12 1.13
C SER A 36 6.31 -0.01 -0.37
N HIS A 37 6.41 -1.25 -0.84
CA HIS A 37 6.75 -1.56 -2.23
C HIS A 37 5.68 -2.38 -2.94
N PHE A 38 5.46 -2.04 -4.21
CA PHE A 38 4.81 -2.89 -5.21
C PHE A 38 5.72 -3.09 -6.41
N ASP A 39 6.71 -3.93 -6.23
CA ASP A 39 7.74 -4.23 -7.22
C ASP A 39 7.43 -5.52 -7.99
N SER A 40 7.81 -5.58 -9.24
CA SER A 40 7.68 -6.77 -10.07
C SER A 40 8.74 -6.81 -11.16
N PHE A 41 8.97 -7.99 -11.74
CA PHE A 41 9.86 -8.11 -12.89
C PHE A 41 9.07 -8.41 -14.16
N ARG A 42 8.86 -7.37 -14.97
CA ARG A 42 8.15 -7.42 -16.26
C ARG A 42 8.88 -6.56 -17.27
N PRO A 43 10.06 -6.99 -17.79
CA PRO A 43 10.89 -6.17 -18.63
C PRO A 43 10.27 -5.86 -20.01
N GLN A 44 9.33 -6.71 -20.50
CA GLN A 44 8.62 -6.44 -21.74
C GLN A 44 7.36 -5.63 -21.49
N VAL A 45 7.14 -4.57 -22.25
CA VAL A 45 5.90 -3.81 -22.31
C VAL A 45 4.83 -4.69 -22.96
N ARG A 46 3.64 -4.76 -22.36
CA ARG A 46 2.51 -5.55 -22.88
C ARG A 46 1.57 -4.66 -23.65
N ASP A 47 0.93 -5.23 -24.68
CA ASP A 47 -0.13 -4.55 -25.41
C ASP A 47 -1.45 -4.59 -24.60
N ARG A 48 -1.58 -3.64 -23.68
CA ARG A 48 -2.79 -3.41 -22.87
C ARG A 48 -2.91 -1.94 -22.53
N TRP A 49 -4.14 -1.46 -22.35
CA TRP A 49 -4.43 -0.04 -22.14
C TRP A 49 -3.65 0.61 -20.99
N ARG A 50 -3.38 -0.13 -19.91
CA ARG A 50 -2.63 0.36 -18.76
C ARG A 50 -1.15 0.65 -19.07
N GLU A 51 -0.59 0.04 -20.10
CA GLU A 51 0.80 0.22 -20.52
C GLU A 51 0.93 1.09 -21.78
N GLN A 52 -0.21 1.46 -22.40
CA GLN A 52 -0.28 2.45 -23.47
C GLN A 52 -0.30 3.86 -22.86
N GLY A 53 0.24 4.85 -23.57
CA GLY A 53 0.21 6.25 -23.13
C GLY A 53 -1.22 6.79 -23.04
N GLY A 54 -1.49 7.64 -22.05
CA GLY A 54 -2.79 8.28 -21.90
C GLY A 54 -3.18 8.51 -20.44
N PRO A 55 -4.28 9.26 -20.21
CA PRO A 55 -4.77 9.52 -18.86
C PRO A 55 -5.11 8.23 -18.11
N GLY A 56 -4.67 8.13 -16.86
CA GLY A 56 -4.96 6.99 -16.01
C GLY A 56 -4.13 5.74 -16.28
N SER A 57 -3.16 5.79 -17.22
CA SER A 57 -2.28 4.67 -17.52
C SER A 57 -1.00 4.69 -16.65
N GLY A 58 -0.29 3.56 -16.62
CA GLY A 58 0.95 3.38 -15.88
C GLY A 58 0.74 2.96 -14.42
N ILE A 59 1.83 2.54 -13.80
CA ILE A 59 1.78 2.00 -12.43
C ILE A 59 1.53 3.08 -11.37
N TRP A 60 1.74 4.35 -11.69
CA TRP A 60 1.37 5.44 -10.79
C TRP A 60 -0.14 5.48 -10.55
N TYR A 61 -0.96 5.30 -11.59
CA TYR A 61 -2.41 5.22 -11.45
C TYR A 61 -2.91 3.82 -11.03
N ASP A 62 -2.16 2.75 -11.34
CA ASP A 62 -2.58 1.37 -11.05
C ASP A 62 -2.23 0.92 -9.63
N LEU A 63 -1.03 1.26 -9.14
CA LEU A 63 -0.48 0.75 -7.87
C LEU A 63 -0.37 1.81 -6.77
N ALA A 64 -0.01 3.04 -7.11
CA ALA A 64 0.18 4.08 -6.11
C ALA A 64 -1.10 4.41 -5.31
N PRO A 65 -2.34 4.36 -5.86
CA PRO A 65 -3.55 4.56 -5.06
C PRO A 65 -3.66 3.60 -3.87
N HIS A 66 -3.24 2.35 -4.03
CA HIS A 66 -3.25 1.37 -2.95
C HIS A 66 -2.24 1.71 -1.85
N LEU A 67 -1.02 2.12 -2.24
CA LEU A 67 0.02 2.48 -1.28
C LEU A 67 -0.31 3.79 -0.56
N LEU A 68 -0.82 4.79 -1.28
CA LEU A 68 -1.28 6.06 -0.71
C LEU A 68 -2.43 5.85 0.26
N ASP A 69 -3.44 5.05 -0.13
CA ASP A 69 -4.57 4.71 0.73
C ASP A 69 -4.13 4.03 2.04
N GLN A 70 -3.22 3.08 1.95
CA GLN A 70 -2.64 2.43 3.12
C GLN A 70 -1.88 3.42 4.00
N ALA A 71 -1.04 4.29 3.40
CA ALA A 71 -0.27 5.29 4.13
C ALA A 71 -1.17 6.30 4.87
N ILE A 72 -2.18 6.86 4.20
CA ILE A 72 -3.10 7.80 4.85
C ILE A 72 -4.03 7.12 5.86
N THR A 73 -4.35 5.85 5.68
CA THR A 73 -5.12 5.07 6.68
C THR A 73 -4.32 4.88 7.97
N LEU A 74 -2.99 4.71 7.87
CA LEU A 74 -2.11 4.53 9.04
C LEU A 74 -1.70 5.85 9.70
N PHE A 75 -1.47 6.89 8.92
CA PHE A 75 -0.74 8.07 9.37
C PHE A 75 -1.46 9.41 9.12
N GLY A 76 -2.62 9.39 8.48
CA GLY A 76 -3.32 10.59 8.02
C GLY A 76 -2.66 11.24 6.81
N LEU A 77 -3.08 12.45 6.46
CA LEU A 77 -2.54 13.18 5.31
C LEU A 77 -1.11 13.69 5.61
N PRO A 78 -0.17 13.61 4.65
CA PRO A 78 1.17 14.17 4.78
C PRO A 78 1.13 15.71 4.69
N VAL A 79 2.20 16.38 5.17
CA VAL A 79 2.38 17.83 5.01
C VAL A 79 2.81 18.17 3.58
N SER A 80 3.63 17.34 2.99
CA SER A 80 4.14 17.53 1.64
C SER A 80 4.56 16.19 1.02
N MET A 81 4.72 16.17 -0.30
CA MET A 81 5.26 15.04 -1.01
C MET A 81 6.23 15.44 -2.11
N THR A 82 7.18 14.53 -2.37
CA THR A 82 8.12 14.58 -3.50
C THR A 82 7.98 13.28 -4.27
N VAL A 83 7.81 13.36 -5.58
CA VAL A 83 7.61 12.16 -6.41
C VAL A 83 8.55 12.19 -7.61
N ASP A 84 9.16 11.05 -7.89
CA ASP A 84 9.85 10.75 -9.14
C ASP A 84 9.04 9.70 -9.92
N LEU A 85 8.72 10.03 -11.18
CA LEU A 85 8.01 9.16 -12.11
C LEU A 85 8.86 8.95 -13.35
N ALA A 86 9.01 7.70 -13.78
CA ALA A 86 9.83 7.39 -14.95
C ALA A 86 9.22 6.28 -15.82
N GLN A 87 9.74 6.24 -17.07
CA GLN A 87 9.54 5.18 -18.04
C GLN A 87 10.91 4.55 -18.29
N LEU A 88 11.21 3.46 -17.60
CA LEU A 88 12.52 2.85 -17.58
C LEU A 88 12.67 1.67 -18.55
N ARG A 89 11.57 1.00 -18.90
CA ARG A 89 11.59 -0.12 -19.84
C ARG A 89 11.72 0.38 -21.29
N PRO A 90 12.49 -0.29 -22.13
CA PRO A 90 12.49 0.03 -23.57
C PRO A 90 11.09 -0.03 -24.17
N GLY A 91 10.67 1.07 -24.85
CA GLY A 91 9.35 1.19 -25.47
C GLY A 91 8.20 1.47 -24.51
N ALA A 92 8.44 1.76 -23.23
CA ALA A 92 7.40 2.17 -22.30
C ALA A 92 6.72 3.47 -22.77
N GLN A 93 5.39 3.49 -22.72
CA GLN A 93 4.55 4.64 -23.07
C GLN A 93 3.82 5.23 -21.86
N SER A 94 3.91 4.56 -20.73
CA SER A 94 3.33 4.98 -19.45
C SER A 94 4.31 4.75 -18.32
N THR A 95 4.08 5.39 -17.18
CA THR A 95 4.93 5.26 -15.98
C THR A 95 5.07 3.79 -15.56
N ASP A 96 6.30 3.31 -15.45
CA ASP A 96 6.64 1.95 -14.98
C ASP A 96 7.62 1.93 -13.81
N TYR A 97 7.90 3.12 -13.27
CA TYR A 97 8.66 3.36 -12.06
C TYR A 97 8.07 4.56 -11.32
N PHE A 98 7.92 4.44 -10.01
CA PHE A 98 7.69 5.60 -9.15
C PHE A 98 8.43 5.45 -7.82
N HIS A 99 8.85 6.60 -7.29
CA HIS A 99 9.36 6.73 -5.94
C HIS A 99 8.76 7.99 -5.32
N ALA A 100 7.95 7.82 -4.26
CA ALA A 100 7.27 8.91 -3.61
C ALA A 100 7.70 9.00 -2.15
N ILE A 101 8.07 10.20 -1.71
CA ILE A 101 8.39 10.53 -0.33
C ILE A 101 7.28 11.42 0.22
N LEU A 102 6.53 10.91 1.20
CA LEU A 102 5.53 11.66 1.93
C LEU A 102 6.15 12.16 3.24
N SER A 103 6.11 13.47 3.46
CA SER A 103 6.69 14.09 4.63
C SER A 103 5.63 14.41 5.68
N TYR A 104 5.88 13.96 6.89
CA TYR A 104 5.14 14.30 8.11
C TYR A 104 6.10 15.00 9.10
N PRO A 105 5.63 15.68 10.14
CA PRO A 105 6.51 16.40 11.06
C PRO A 105 7.65 15.51 11.64
N GLN A 106 7.34 14.30 12.03
CA GLN A 106 8.30 13.38 12.68
C GLN A 106 8.48 12.05 11.95
N ARG A 107 7.99 11.94 10.70
CA ARG A 107 7.99 10.67 9.95
C ARG A 107 8.31 10.90 8.49
N ARG A 108 8.96 9.92 7.87
CA ARG A 108 9.06 9.80 6.42
C ARG A 108 8.41 8.51 5.98
N VAL A 109 7.55 8.63 4.97
CA VAL A 109 6.88 7.50 4.32
C VAL A 109 7.36 7.43 2.89
N ILE A 110 7.87 6.27 2.49
CA ILE A 110 8.35 6.01 1.13
C ILE A 110 7.42 5.00 0.49
N LEU A 111 6.92 5.34 -0.69
CA LEU A 111 6.11 4.46 -1.52
C LEU A 111 6.82 4.23 -2.84
N HIS A 112 7.04 2.97 -3.18
CA HIS A 112 7.82 2.59 -4.35
C HIS A 112 7.11 1.57 -5.21
N GLY A 113 7.32 1.68 -6.52
CA GLY A 113 6.89 0.66 -7.46
C GLY A 113 7.75 0.66 -8.71
N THR A 114 8.15 -0.53 -9.15
CA THR A 114 8.91 -0.71 -10.38
C THR A 114 8.51 -2.00 -11.10
N MET A 115 8.68 -1.99 -12.43
CA MET A 115 8.51 -3.17 -13.27
C MET A 115 9.83 -3.89 -13.57
N LEU A 116 10.95 -3.49 -12.95
CA LEU A 116 12.29 -4.03 -13.23
C LEU A 116 13.01 -4.61 -12.01
N ALA A 117 12.27 -4.98 -10.96
CA ALA A 117 12.83 -5.66 -9.79
C ALA A 117 12.84 -7.18 -10.00
N ALA A 118 13.99 -7.73 -10.40
CA ALA A 118 14.18 -9.18 -10.54
C ALA A 118 14.46 -9.87 -9.19
N ALA A 119 15.00 -9.15 -8.23
CA ALA A 119 15.14 -9.60 -6.85
C ALA A 119 13.90 -9.21 -6.05
N GLU A 120 13.57 -10.00 -5.04
CA GLU A 120 12.45 -9.69 -4.16
C GLU A 120 12.77 -8.45 -3.29
N SER A 121 11.88 -7.46 -3.33
CA SER A 121 11.91 -6.31 -2.43
C SER A 121 11.06 -6.59 -1.19
N ALA A 122 11.40 -5.99 -0.07
CA ALA A 122 10.52 -6.02 1.10
C ALA A 122 9.20 -5.35 0.78
N ARG A 123 8.09 -5.96 1.19
CA ARG A 123 6.75 -5.36 1.08
C ARG A 123 6.61 -4.16 2.00
N TYR A 124 7.07 -4.32 3.26
CA TYR A 124 7.15 -3.25 4.24
C TYR A 124 8.50 -3.25 4.94
N ILE A 125 9.03 -2.04 5.18
CA ILE A 125 10.10 -1.75 6.10
C ILE A 125 9.62 -0.65 7.03
N VAL A 126 9.54 -0.95 8.33
CA VAL A 126 9.05 0.01 9.32
C VAL A 126 10.06 0.12 10.45
N HIS A 127 10.49 1.35 10.75
CA HIS A 127 11.38 1.64 11.85
C HIS A 127 10.72 2.62 12.81
N GLY A 128 10.64 2.23 14.06
CA GLY A 128 10.15 3.05 15.15
C GLY A 128 11.18 3.22 16.26
N SER A 129 10.81 3.97 17.28
CA SER A 129 11.71 4.30 18.41
C SER A 129 12.05 3.11 19.31
N ARG A 130 11.30 1.98 19.20
CA ARG A 130 11.50 0.78 20.03
C ARG A 130 11.76 -0.49 19.25
N GLY A 131 11.66 -0.45 17.92
CA GLY A 131 11.87 -1.62 17.09
C GLY A 131 11.63 -1.38 15.61
N SER A 132 11.76 -2.47 14.85
CA SER A 132 11.61 -2.49 13.41
C SER A 132 10.75 -3.69 12.99
N TYR A 133 10.02 -3.53 11.90
CA TYR A 133 9.27 -4.61 11.27
C TYR A 133 9.59 -4.68 9.79
N VAL A 134 9.91 -5.88 9.30
CA VAL A 134 10.19 -6.14 7.89
C VAL A 134 9.32 -7.30 7.42
N LYS A 135 8.61 -7.09 6.33
CA LYS A 135 7.71 -8.07 5.71
C LYS A 135 8.08 -8.25 4.25
N TYR A 136 8.15 -9.49 3.81
CA TYR A 136 8.27 -9.86 2.40
C TYR A 136 6.98 -10.50 1.91
N GLY A 137 6.76 -10.43 0.58
CA GLY A 137 5.62 -11.02 -0.05
C GLY A 137 4.34 -10.20 0.00
N LEU A 138 3.40 -10.57 -0.85
CA LEU A 138 2.09 -9.96 -0.99
C LEU A 138 1.02 -10.92 -0.49
N ASP A 139 -0.12 -10.35 -0.06
CA ASP A 139 -1.34 -11.09 0.22
C ASP A 139 -1.75 -12.00 -0.97
N PRO A 140 -2.11 -13.26 -0.73
CA PRO A 140 -2.43 -14.21 -1.80
C PRO A 140 -3.84 -14.07 -2.37
N GLN A 141 -4.75 -13.32 -1.74
CA GLN A 141 -6.18 -13.31 -2.07
C GLN A 141 -6.45 -12.91 -3.53
N GLU A 142 -5.75 -11.87 -4.04
CA GLU A 142 -5.96 -11.42 -5.41
C GLU A 142 -5.50 -12.46 -6.44
N GLU A 143 -4.38 -13.14 -6.18
CA GLU A 143 -3.87 -14.18 -7.08
C GLU A 143 -4.81 -15.40 -7.09
N ARG A 144 -5.28 -15.82 -5.92
CA ARG A 144 -6.26 -16.92 -5.80
C ARG A 144 -7.56 -16.59 -6.55
N LEU A 145 -8.06 -15.35 -6.44
CA LEU A 145 -9.23 -14.91 -7.21
C LEU A 145 -8.99 -14.91 -8.72
N LYS A 146 -7.80 -14.46 -9.17
CA LYS A 146 -7.42 -14.51 -10.60
C LYS A 146 -7.32 -15.95 -11.14
N ASN A 147 -6.94 -16.88 -10.29
CA ASN A 147 -6.90 -18.32 -10.61
C ASN A 147 -8.29 -18.99 -10.59
N GLY A 148 -9.35 -18.23 -10.30
CA GLY A 148 -10.73 -18.71 -10.31
C GLY A 148 -11.17 -19.43 -9.02
N GLU A 149 -10.39 -19.33 -7.95
CA GLU A 149 -10.78 -19.85 -6.66
C GLU A 149 -11.96 -19.08 -6.10
N ARG A 150 -12.85 -19.78 -5.39
CA ARG A 150 -14.08 -19.22 -4.84
C ARG A 150 -14.08 -19.30 -3.32
N LEU A 151 -14.65 -18.28 -2.69
CA LEU A 151 -14.94 -18.22 -1.26
C LEU A 151 -16.23 -18.98 -0.92
N PRO A 152 -16.37 -19.47 0.32
CA PRO A 152 -15.37 -19.51 1.39
C PRO A 152 -14.41 -20.71 1.26
N GLN A 153 -13.16 -20.51 1.72
CA GLN A 153 -12.18 -21.57 1.92
C GLN A 153 -11.53 -21.38 3.29
N GLU A 154 -11.20 -22.47 3.98
CA GLU A 154 -10.71 -22.43 5.36
C GLU A 154 -9.37 -21.66 5.50
N ASP A 155 -8.51 -21.79 4.48
CA ASP A 155 -7.20 -21.12 4.42
C ASP A 155 -7.19 -19.80 3.62
N TRP A 156 -8.37 -19.21 3.38
CA TRP A 156 -8.48 -17.99 2.61
C TRP A 156 -7.72 -16.83 3.27
N GLY A 157 -6.90 -16.12 2.44
CA GLY A 157 -6.12 -14.98 2.91
C GLY A 157 -4.90 -15.34 3.75
N TYR A 158 -4.62 -16.63 3.95
CA TYR A 158 -3.44 -17.05 4.70
C TYR A 158 -2.17 -16.85 3.89
N ASP A 159 -1.28 -15.98 4.37
CA ASP A 159 0.05 -15.77 3.79
C ASP A 159 1.07 -16.60 4.57
N MET A 160 1.75 -17.50 3.86
CA MET A 160 2.79 -18.37 4.43
C MET A 160 4.08 -17.64 4.83
N ARG A 161 4.23 -16.39 4.42
CA ARG A 161 5.42 -15.58 4.66
C ARG A 161 5.17 -14.62 5.81
N ASP A 162 5.65 -14.99 6.96
CA ASP A 162 5.57 -14.16 8.14
C ASP A 162 6.54 -12.97 8.07
N GLY A 163 6.28 -11.95 8.91
CA GLY A 163 7.18 -10.82 9.06
C GLY A 163 8.22 -11.04 10.16
N VAL A 164 9.27 -10.24 10.16
CA VAL A 164 10.28 -10.22 11.21
C VAL A 164 10.13 -8.94 12.03
N LEU A 165 9.87 -9.09 13.31
CA LEU A 165 9.85 -8.02 14.30
C LEU A 165 11.17 -8.04 15.06
N THR A 166 11.92 -6.93 15.00
CA THR A 166 13.14 -6.71 15.79
C THR A 166 12.84 -5.68 16.87
N ARG A 167 12.99 -6.05 18.14
CA ARG A 167 12.85 -5.15 19.29
C ARG A 167 14.20 -4.87 19.94
N VAL A 168 14.30 -3.72 20.61
CA VAL A 168 15.46 -3.37 21.40
C VAL A 168 15.07 -3.40 22.87
N GLU A 169 15.68 -4.30 23.64
CA GLU A 169 15.46 -4.50 25.06
C GLU A 169 16.78 -4.20 25.81
N GLY A 170 16.90 -2.97 26.33
CA GLY A 170 18.17 -2.48 26.84
C GLY A 170 19.19 -2.27 25.73
N GLU A 171 20.29 -3.01 25.73
CA GLU A 171 21.32 -3.01 24.68
C GLU A 171 21.19 -4.18 23.68
N GLU A 172 20.28 -5.12 23.97
CA GLU A 172 20.10 -6.31 23.16
C GLU A 172 19.05 -6.09 22.05
N ARG A 173 19.28 -6.76 20.92
CA ARG A 173 18.31 -6.86 19.81
C ARG A 173 17.70 -8.25 19.84
N VAL A 174 16.38 -8.29 19.94
CA VAL A 174 15.61 -9.53 19.92
C VAL A 174 14.81 -9.58 18.63
N GLU A 175 15.01 -10.62 17.84
CA GLU A 175 14.25 -10.87 16.62
C GLU A 175 13.24 -11.99 16.84
N GLU A 176 12.03 -11.78 16.40
CA GLU A 176 10.97 -12.78 16.41
C GLU A 176 10.19 -12.79 15.10
N THR A 177 9.73 -13.98 14.71
CA THR A 177 8.81 -14.14 13.60
C THR A 177 7.42 -13.74 14.06
N LEU A 178 6.84 -12.74 13.41
CA LEU A 178 5.47 -12.31 13.66
C LEU A 178 4.53 -12.96 12.65
N LEU A 179 3.66 -13.85 13.14
CA LEU A 179 2.69 -14.55 12.30
C LEU A 179 1.76 -13.56 11.58
N THR A 180 1.59 -13.78 10.31
CA THR A 180 0.75 -12.93 9.46
C THR A 180 -0.73 -13.24 9.70
N VAL A 181 -1.51 -12.22 10.06
CA VAL A 181 -2.97 -12.31 10.18
C VAL A 181 -3.57 -12.59 8.81
N PRO A 182 -4.53 -13.53 8.67
CA PRO A 182 -5.15 -13.80 7.38
C PRO A 182 -5.85 -12.59 6.78
N GLY A 183 -5.65 -12.38 5.49
CA GLY A 183 -6.35 -11.35 4.73
C GLY A 183 -7.85 -11.65 4.63
N ASN A 184 -8.69 -10.60 4.48
CA ASN A 184 -10.13 -10.76 4.58
C ASN A 184 -10.91 -9.82 3.65
N TYR A 185 -10.84 -10.03 2.34
CA TYR A 185 -11.66 -9.25 1.39
C TYR A 185 -13.17 -9.35 1.62
N PRO A 186 -13.72 -10.49 2.10
CA PRO A 186 -15.13 -10.57 2.44
C PRO A 186 -15.59 -9.56 3.49
N ALA A 187 -14.70 -9.13 4.39
CA ALA A 187 -15.03 -8.13 5.40
C ALA A 187 -15.43 -6.77 4.79
N TYR A 188 -14.85 -6.38 3.63
CA TYR A 188 -15.30 -5.20 2.91
C TYR A 188 -16.77 -5.30 2.52
N TYR A 189 -17.19 -6.42 1.94
CA TYR A 189 -18.58 -6.61 1.51
C TYR A 189 -19.55 -6.75 2.69
N ALA A 190 -19.10 -7.34 3.80
CA ALA A 190 -19.87 -7.36 5.03
C ALA A 190 -20.11 -5.94 5.57
N ALA A 191 -19.07 -5.10 5.58
CA ALA A 191 -19.20 -3.70 5.98
C ALA A 191 -20.11 -2.88 5.03
N ILE A 192 -20.08 -3.15 3.72
CA ILE A 192 -21.00 -2.53 2.75
C ILE A 192 -22.46 -2.94 3.06
N ARG A 193 -22.71 -4.23 3.32
CA ARG A 193 -24.03 -4.72 3.70
C ARG A 193 -24.54 -3.99 4.96
N ASP A 194 -23.69 -3.88 5.97
CA ASP A 194 -24.06 -3.25 7.24
C ASP A 194 -24.32 -1.74 7.05
N ALA A 195 -23.52 -1.05 6.24
CA ALA A 195 -23.75 0.35 5.87
C ALA A 195 -25.06 0.56 5.08
N LEU A 196 -25.44 -0.38 4.20
CA LEU A 196 -26.69 -0.32 3.46
C LEU A 196 -27.93 -0.54 4.37
N ASN A 197 -27.79 -1.34 5.40
CA ASN A 197 -28.83 -1.62 6.39
C ASN A 197 -28.91 -0.52 7.46
N GLY A 198 -27.93 0.37 7.56
CA GLY A 198 -27.84 1.39 8.62
C GLY A 198 -27.22 0.88 9.93
N ASP A 199 -26.63 -0.32 9.90
CA ASP A 199 -26.03 -0.99 11.05
C ASP A 199 -24.52 -0.71 11.19
N GLY A 200 -23.91 0.02 10.22
CA GLY A 200 -22.48 0.32 10.20
C GLY A 200 -22.12 1.49 9.30
N GLU A 201 -20.85 1.87 9.34
CA GLU A 201 -20.32 2.92 8.50
C GLU A 201 -19.86 2.40 7.14
N ASN A 202 -19.82 3.29 6.13
CA ASN A 202 -19.23 2.98 4.83
C ASN A 202 -17.72 2.72 5.00
N PRO A 203 -17.23 1.52 4.65
CA PRO A 203 -15.82 1.14 4.91
C PRO A 203 -14.79 1.99 4.14
N VAL A 204 -15.18 2.51 2.96
CA VAL A 204 -14.32 3.40 2.15
C VAL A 204 -15.21 4.45 1.48
N PRO A 205 -15.57 5.53 2.19
CA PRO A 205 -16.41 6.58 1.62
C PRO A 205 -15.68 7.35 0.50
N ALA A 206 -16.45 7.94 -0.40
CA ALA A 206 -15.94 8.69 -1.55
C ALA A 206 -14.95 9.79 -1.15
N SER A 207 -15.13 10.42 0.02
CA SER A 207 -14.21 11.44 0.53
C SER A 207 -12.78 10.93 0.72
N GLN A 208 -12.61 9.71 1.20
CA GLN A 208 -11.28 9.10 1.33
C GLN A 208 -10.67 8.77 -0.03
N ALA A 209 -11.48 8.29 -0.97
CA ALA A 209 -11.00 8.04 -2.33
C ALA A 209 -10.60 9.33 -3.05
N ILE A 210 -11.32 10.44 -2.82
CA ILE A 210 -10.95 11.77 -3.33
C ILE A 210 -9.59 12.20 -2.80
N GLN A 211 -9.33 12.05 -1.50
CA GLN A 211 -8.02 12.34 -0.91
C GLN A 211 -6.88 11.58 -1.57
N VAL A 212 -7.09 10.30 -1.89
CA VAL A 212 -6.10 9.51 -2.63
C VAL A 212 -5.87 10.10 -4.03
N MET A 213 -6.94 10.48 -4.74
CA MET A 213 -6.81 11.08 -6.08
C MET A 213 -6.12 12.45 -6.04
N GLU A 214 -6.39 13.28 -5.03
CA GLU A 214 -5.69 14.55 -4.81
C GLU A 214 -4.18 14.34 -4.62
N LEU A 215 -3.78 13.30 -3.89
CA LEU A 215 -2.37 12.92 -3.76
C LEU A 215 -1.77 12.37 -5.06
N ILE A 216 -2.54 11.64 -5.87
CA ILE A 216 -2.10 11.18 -7.20
C ILE A 216 -1.79 12.37 -8.10
N GLU A 217 -2.70 13.34 -8.18
CA GLU A 217 -2.50 14.55 -8.99
C GLU A 217 -1.35 15.43 -8.47
N LEU A 218 -1.27 15.61 -7.15
CA LEU A 218 -0.16 16.33 -6.51
C LEU A 218 1.19 15.67 -6.83
N GLY A 219 1.23 14.33 -6.84
CA GLY A 219 2.43 13.57 -7.19
C GLY A 219 2.86 13.77 -8.65
N ILE A 220 1.91 13.85 -9.57
CA ILE A 220 2.20 14.17 -10.98
C ILE A 220 2.81 15.56 -11.12
N GLU A 221 2.22 16.56 -10.45
CA GLU A 221 2.76 17.92 -10.47
C GLU A 221 4.14 17.99 -9.78
N SER A 222 4.35 17.26 -8.68
CA SER A 222 5.66 17.14 -8.03
C SER A 222 6.72 16.59 -8.99
N ALA A 223 6.43 15.49 -9.67
CA ALA A 223 7.33 14.88 -10.64
C ALA A 223 7.62 15.81 -11.84
N LYS A 224 6.60 16.45 -12.37
CA LYS A 224 6.71 17.39 -13.49
C LYS A 224 7.59 18.59 -13.15
N HIS A 225 7.43 19.15 -11.96
CA HIS A 225 8.21 20.30 -11.50
C HIS A 225 9.54 19.90 -10.83
N ARG A 226 9.78 18.63 -10.58
CA ARG A 226 10.93 18.10 -9.83
C ARG A 226 11.07 18.79 -8.48
N ALA A 227 9.96 18.96 -7.79
CA ALA A 227 9.90 19.75 -6.56
C ALA A 227 9.03 19.08 -5.50
N THR A 228 9.33 19.35 -4.24
CA THR A 228 8.44 19.04 -3.12
C THR A 228 7.24 19.97 -3.17
N LEU A 229 6.03 19.41 -3.12
CA LEU A 229 4.80 20.18 -3.05
C LEU A 229 4.09 19.93 -1.72
N CYS A 230 3.57 21.00 -1.12
CA CYS A 230 2.76 20.95 0.10
C CYS A 230 1.31 20.63 -0.25
N LEU A 231 0.65 19.88 0.65
CA LEU A 231 -0.81 19.79 0.61
C LEU A 231 -1.40 21.14 1.06
N ALA A 232 -2.46 21.53 0.38
CA ALA A 232 -3.18 22.78 0.68
C ALA A 232 -4.08 22.64 1.92
#